data_31a66027531788e75e0125b7290f9217
#
_entry.id   31a66027531788e75e0125b7290f9217
#
_cell.length_a   1.000
_cell.length_b   1.000
_cell.length_c   1.000
_cell.angle_alpha   90.00
_cell.angle_beta   90.00
_cell.angle_gamma   90.00
#
_symmetry.space_group_name_H-M   'P 1'
#
loop_
_entity.id
_entity.type
_entity.pdbx_description
1 polymer ?
#
loop_
_entity_poly.entity_id
_entity_poly.type
_entity_poly.pdbx_seq_one_letter_code
_entity_poly.pdbx_strand_id
1 'polypeptide(L)'
;MRLAAEIAAARAVAGLSRLVGAGAGMTVPGKLLSKLDPGAIDKLAARLPAGAAVVSATNGKTTTSAMTAEILRPRFRLAHNRTGANLVSGVASTLLASGGAELGLLEVDEGALPEVMRRVQPRAVLLGNLFRDQLDRYGELELVAERWRAAVDALPQSTLVVLNADDPQVGSLGTGIHYGLDDPAVARHSLQHAADSKYCIRCGTPYDYAAAYVGHLGDYRCPACGHARPPLQIAARSIELHGLERAAFDLVTPEGTRRVELALPGLYNVYNAVGAAALARALGASLDEVVDGLGRFSAAFGRFERIPVDGKQLLFLLIKNPAGANEAVRTLVEGRPPRIVVVALNDAIADGRDVSWIWDVDFEPLLEGLDRVVAAGDRAAELALRFKYGGLYDAAIEVQPDLARALDSGLELTPDGEELVVLPTYTAMLALQRIVADRGLAKRYWQRAA
;
A
#
# COMPACT_ATOMS: atom_id res chain seq x y z
N MET A 1 -2.66 -25.52 -28.79
CA MET A 1 -4.09 -25.88 -28.69
C MET A 1 -4.55 -26.05 -27.23
N ARG A 2 -3.87 -26.84 -26.40
CA ARG A 2 -4.27 -27.11 -24.99
C ARG A 2 -4.45 -25.84 -24.16
N LEU A 3 -3.47 -24.94 -24.09
CA LEU A 3 -3.54 -23.68 -23.34
C LEU A 3 -4.69 -22.75 -23.80
N ALA A 4 -5.03 -22.78 -25.11
CA ALA A 4 -6.15 -21.96 -25.61
C ALA A 4 -7.51 -22.46 -25.09
N ALA A 5 -7.69 -23.78 -24.99
CA ALA A 5 -8.90 -24.38 -24.41
C ALA A 5 -8.99 -24.12 -22.89
N GLU A 6 -7.87 -24.21 -22.17
CA GLU A 6 -7.78 -23.90 -20.74
C GLU A 6 -8.08 -22.41 -20.45
N ILE A 7 -7.58 -21.51 -21.29
CA ILE A 7 -7.91 -20.08 -21.25
C ILE A 7 -9.40 -19.84 -21.48
N ALA A 8 -10.00 -20.51 -22.49
CA ALA A 8 -11.42 -20.36 -22.79
C ALA A 8 -12.30 -20.85 -21.61
N ALA A 9 -11.95 -22.01 -21.02
CA ALA A 9 -12.65 -22.53 -19.84
C ALA A 9 -12.55 -21.60 -18.65
N ALA A 10 -11.36 -21.08 -18.34
CA ALA A 10 -11.14 -20.15 -17.23
C ALA A 10 -11.87 -18.80 -17.45
N ARG A 11 -11.94 -18.31 -18.71
CA ARG A 11 -12.73 -17.11 -19.07
C ARG A 11 -14.24 -17.33 -18.94
N ALA A 12 -14.75 -18.50 -19.31
CA ALA A 12 -16.16 -18.85 -19.14
C ALA A 12 -16.54 -18.84 -17.65
N VAL A 13 -15.71 -19.41 -16.78
CA VAL A 13 -15.90 -19.39 -15.32
C VAL A 13 -15.84 -17.95 -14.77
N ALA A 14 -14.96 -17.11 -15.29
CA ALA A 14 -14.89 -15.71 -14.92
C ALA A 14 -16.19 -14.95 -15.26
N GLY A 15 -16.79 -15.25 -16.42
CA GLY A 15 -18.09 -14.70 -16.83
C GLY A 15 -19.21 -15.13 -15.90
N LEU A 16 -19.30 -16.42 -15.59
CA LEU A 16 -20.29 -16.97 -14.65
C LEU A 16 -20.14 -16.41 -13.23
N SER A 17 -18.92 -16.30 -12.71
CA SER A 17 -18.66 -15.74 -11.37
C SER A 17 -19.12 -14.28 -11.23
N ARG A 18 -18.99 -13.48 -12.30
CA ARG A 18 -19.51 -12.10 -12.32
C ARG A 18 -21.05 -12.05 -12.36
N LEU A 19 -21.70 -12.95 -13.08
CA LEU A 19 -23.17 -13.03 -13.17
C LEU A 19 -23.81 -13.45 -11.85
N VAL A 20 -23.17 -14.31 -11.07
CA VAL A 20 -23.68 -14.82 -9.78
C VAL A 20 -23.35 -13.87 -8.61
N GLY A 21 -22.62 -12.76 -8.84
CA GLY A 21 -22.30 -11.80 -7.78
C GLY A 21 -21.39 -12.35 -6.67
N ALA A 22 -20.73 -13.47 -6.89
CA ALA A 22 -19.82 -14.12 -5.94
C ALA A 22 -18.45 -13.39 -5.88
N GLY A 23 -18.46 -12.17 -5.35
CA GLY A 23 -17.27 -11.31 -5.28
C GLY A 23 -16.84 -10.76 -6.66
N ALA A 24 -15.75 -9.97 -6.71
CA ALA A 24 -15.25 -9.40 -7.97
C ALA A 24 -14.73 -10.44 -8.99
N GLY A 25 -14.86 -11.74 -8.73
CA GLY A 25 -14.44 -12.83 -9.62
C GLY A 25 -12.94 -12.86 -9.95
N MET A 26 -12.12 -12.16 -9.17
CA MET A 26 -10.77 -11.77 -9.56
C MET A 26 -9.69 -12.83 -9.31
N THR A 27 -9.93 -13.75 -8.38
CA THR A 27 -8.95 -14.80 -8.06
C THR A 27 -9.40 -16.20 -8.50
N VAL A 28 -10.70 -16.42 -8.66
CA VAL A 28 -11.28 -17.73 -9.03
C VAL A 28 -10.78 -18.23 -10.39
N PRO A 29 -10.77 -17.41 -11.48
CA PRO A 29 -10.26 -17.84 -12.76
C PRO A 29 -8.79 -18.25 -12.71
N GLY A 30 -7.96 -17.50 -11.98
CA GLY A 30 -6.55 -17.81 -11.81
C GLY A 30 -6.30 -19.09 -11.00
N LYS A 31 -7.10 -19.34 -9.94
CA LYS A 31 -7.04 -20.60 -9.19
C LYS A 31 -7.40 -21.79 -10.07
N LEU A 32 -8.45 -21.68 -10.89
CA LEU A 32 -8.84 -22.74 -11.82
C LEU A 32 -7.73 -22.97 -12.87
N LEU A 33 -7.24 -21.89 -13.49
CA LEU A 33 -6.19 -21.97 -14.48
C LEU A 33 -4.92 -22.64 -13.93
N SER A 34 -4.48 -22.24 -12.73
CA SER A 34 -3.30 -22.82 -12.08
C SER A 34 -3.47 -24.30 -11.72
N LYS A 35 -4.72 -24.76 -11.49
CA LYS A 35 -5.01 -26.19 -11.30
C LYS A 35 -4.99 -26.99 -12.60
N LEU A 36 -5.47 -26.40 -13.71
CA LEU A 36 -5.51 -27.05 -15.01
C LEU A 36 -4.13 -27.07 -15.68
N ASP A 37 -3.38 -25.97 -15.55
CA ASP A 37 -2.03 -25.83 -16.09
C ASP A 37 -1.14 -25.08 -15.05
N PRO A 38 -0.33 -25.82 -14.27
CA PRO A 38 0.60 -25.21 -13.32
C PRO A 38 1.62 -24.25 -13.96
N GLY A 39 1.94 -24.40 -15.25
CA GLY A 39 2.82 -23.51 -16.02
C GLY A 39 2.10 -22.36 -16.72
N ALA A 40 0.83 -22.11 -16.43
CA ALA A 40 0.04 -21.08 -17.13
C ALA A 40 0.60 -19.66 -16.96
N ILE A 41 1.06 -19.32 -15.76
CA ILE A 41 1.64 -17.99 -15.47
C ILE A 41 2.85 -17.74 -16.36
N ASP A 42 3.77 -18.69 -16.41
CA ASP A 42 5.00 -18.65 -17.21
C ASP A 42 4.66 -18.43 -18.70
N LYS A 43 3.72 -19.22 -19.22
CA LYS A 43 3.27 -19.14 -20.62
C LYS A 43 2.53 -17.84 -20.95
N LEU A 44 1.77 -17.29 -20.00
CA LEU A 44 1.06 -16.02 -20.19
C LEU A 44 2.00 -14.84 -20.09
N ALA A 45 2.93 -14.84 -19.14
CA ALA A 45 3.96 -13.81 -19.00
C ALA A 45 4.85 -13.74 -20.25
N ALA A 46 5.24 -14.88 -20.80
CA ALA A 46 6.04 -14.97 -22.04
C ALA A 46 5.34 -14.37 -23.28
N ARG A 47 4.03 -14.09 -23.23
CA ARG A 47 3.28 -13.45 -24.33
C ARG A 47 3.32 -11.93 -24.28
N LEU A 48 3.86 -11.36 -23.23
CA LEU A 48 3.98 -9.90 -23.07
C LEU A 48 5.22 -9.43 -23.85
N PRO A 49 5.08 -8.69 -24.95
CA PRO A 49 6.22 -8.32 -25.79
C PRO A 49 7.20 -7.37 -25.08
N ALA A 50 6.74 -6.56 -24.14
CA ALA A 50 7.58 -5.71 -23.30
C ALA A 50 7.92 -6.34 -21.94
N GLY A 51 7.56 -7.63 -21.72
CA GLY A 51 7.81 -8.33 -20.47
C GLY A 51 6.88 -7.91 -19.33
N ALA A 52 7.34 -8.11 -18.09
CA ALA A 52 6.59 -7.71 -16.91
C ALA A 52 7.45 -6.92 -15.93
N ALA A 53 6.81 -6.03 -15.17
CA ALA A 53 7.34 -5.38 -13.99
C ALA A 53 6.56 -5.84 -12.75
N VAL A 54 7.27 -6.05 -11.66
CA VAL A 54 6.71 -6.49 -10.36
C VAL A 54 6.89 -5.39 -9.35
N VAL A 55 5.85 -5.13 -8.54
CA VAL A 55 5.87 -4.19 -7.42
C VAL A 55 5.52 -4.92 -6.14
N SER A 56 6.39 -4.87 -5.15
CA SER A 56 6.13 -5.41 -3.82
C SER A 56 6.61 -4.48 -2.71
N ALA A 57 5.87 -4.45 -1.62
CA ALA A 57 6.17 -3.73 -0.39
C ALA A 57 5.16 -4.16 0.68
N THR A 58 5.43 -3.97 1.95
CA THR A 58 4.39 -4.17 2.97
C THR A 58 3.32 -3.10 2.85
N ASN A 59 3.71 -1.83 2.77
CA ASN A 59 2.79 -0.71 2.61
C ASN A 59 2.99 0.00 1.27
N GLY A 60 1.89 0.53 0.71
CA GLY A 60 1.93 1.36 -0.50
C GLY A 60 1.91 0.62 -1.84
N LYS A 61 1.99 -0.72 -1.90
CA LYS A 61 2.00 -1.52 -3.15
C LYS A 61 0.97 -1.06 -4.18
N THR A 62 -0.29 -1.02 -3.79
CA THR A 62 -1.41 -0.69 -4.69
C THR A 62 -1.31 0.74 -5.21
N THR A 63 -0.95 1.70 -4.35
CA THR A 63 -0.80 3.10 -4.75
C THR A 63 0.40 3.28 -5.68
N THR A 64 1.55 2.71 -5.34
CA THR A 64 2.76 2.75 -6.20
C THR A 64 2.52 2.11 -7.55
N SER A 65 1.88 0.94 -7.58
CA SER A 65 1.52 0.24 -8.82
C SER A 65 0.52 1.05 -9.66
N ALA A 66 -0.48 1.68 -9.03
CA ALA A 66 -1.46 2.51 -9.72
C ALA A 66 -0.83 3.80 -10.28
N MET A 67 0.04 4.48 -9.54
CA MET A 67 0.81 5.63 -10.01
C MET A 67 1.73 5.24 -11.18
N THR A 68 2.44 4.12 -11.08
CA THR A 68 3.27 3.59 -12.17
C THR A 68 2.42 3.29 -13.41
N ALA A 69 1.23 2.74 -13.23
CA ALA A 69 0.31 2.48 -14.34
C ALA A 69 -0.13 3.78 -15.02
N GLU A 70 -0.43 4.83 -14.25
CA GLU A 70 -0.83 6.13 -14.80
C GLU A 70 0.29 6.77 -15.64
N ILE A 71 1.53 6.66 -15.19
CA ILE A 71 2.71 7.13 -15.93
C ILE A 71 2.91 6.33 -17.23
N LEU A 72 2.72 4.99 -17.18
CA LEU A 72 3.08 4.10 -18.28
C LEU A 72 1.96 3.87 -19.30
N ARG A 73 0.70 4.18 -19.00
CA ARG A 73 -0.44 4.00 -19.92
C ARG A 73 -0.29 4.68 -21.29
N PRO A 74 0.33 5.86 -21.41
CA PRO A 74 0.55 6.46 -22.74
C PRO A 74 1.50 5.63 -23.62
N ARG A 75 2.37 4.80 -23.01
CA ARG A 75 3.40 4.02 -23.67
C ARG A 75 3.02 2.55 -23.92
N PHE A 76 2.21 1.96 -23.03
CA PHE A 76 1.94 0.53 -23.03
C PHE A 76 0.46 0.22 -22.72
N ARG A 77 -0.07 -0.76 -23.40
CA ARG A 77 -1.28 -1.46 -22.95
C ARG A 77 -0.89 -2.38 -21.80
N LEU A 78 -1.38 -2.08 -20.60
CA LEU A 78 -0.96 -2.75 -19.37
C LEU A 78 -1.86 -3.92 -18.99
N ALA A 79 -1.24 -5.03 -18.58
CA ALA A 79 -1.85 -6.04 -17.73
C ALA A 79 -1.61 -5.66 -16.27
N HIS A 80 -2.62 -5.10 -15.58
CA HIS A 80 -2.47 -4.54 -14.23
C HIS A 80 -3.55 -5.05 -13.27
N ASN A 81 -3.15 -5.58 -12.10
CA ASN A 81 -4.07 -6.09 -11.07
C ASN A 81 -4.55 -4.99 -10.11
N ARG A 82 -5.36 -4.05 -10.64
CA ARG A 82 -5.83 -2.80 -9.99
C ARG A 82 -6.50 -2.96 -8.63
N THR A 83 -7.02 -4.14 -8.31
CA THR A 83 -7.91 -4.35 -7.15
C THR A 83 -7.20 -5.02 -5.99
N GLY A 84 -5.85 -5.04 -5.97
CA GLY A 84 -5.08 -5.64 -4.88
C GLY A 84 -5.13 -7.17 -4.82
N ALA A 85 -5.53 -7.84 -5.91
CA ALA A 85 -5.42 -9.31 -6.02
C ALA A 85 -3.96 -9.69 -6.28
N ASN A 86 -3.12 -9.61 -5.24
CA ASN A 86 -1.66 -9.65 -5.29
C ASN A 86 -1.04 -11.03 -5.00
N LEU A 87 -1.86 -12.05 -4.75
CA LEU A 87 -1.40 -13.44 -4.64
C LEU A 87 -1.20 -14.07 -6.03
N VAL A 88 -0.51 -15.20 -6.08
CA VAL A 88 -0.23 -15.98 -7.32
C VAL A 88 -1.48 -16.15 -8.20
N SER A 89 -2.64 -16.47 -7.58
CA SER A 89 -3.91 -16.63 -8.32
C SER A 89 -4.45 -15.33 -8.90
N GLY A 90 -4.19 -14.19 -8.24
CA GLY A 90 -4.55 -12.86 -8.74
C GLY A 90 -3.69 -12.46 -9.93
N VAL A 91 -2.39 -12.72 -9.87
CA VAL A 91 -1.46 -12.55 -11.01
C VAL A 91 -1.90 -13.40 -12.20
N ALA A 92 -2.22 -14.68 -11.98
CA ALA A 92 -2.72 -15.56 -13.03
C ALA A 92 -4.02 -15.03 -13.67
N SER A 93 -4.97 -14.56 -12.86
CA SER A 93 -6.22 -13.97 -13.34
C SER A 93 -5.99 -12.71 -14.18
N THR A 94 -5.06 -11.85 -13.74
CA THR A 94 -4.70 -10.61 -14.44
C THR A 94 -4.11 -10.89 -15.80
N LEU A 95 -3.12 -11.77 -15.86
CA LEU A 95 -2.51 -12.19 -17.13
C LEU A 95 -3.52 -12.87 -18.07
N LEU A 96 -4.42 -13.68 -17.53
CA LEU A 96 -5.51 -14.32 -18.29
C LEU A 96 -6.48 -13.29 -18.90
N ALA A 97 -6.84 -12.26 -18.14
CA ALA A 97 -7.81 -11.24 -18.57
C ALA A 97 -7.23 -10.25 -19.58
N SER A 98 -5.92 -10.05 -19.58
CA SER A 98 -5.23 -8.97 -20.29
C SER A 98 -4.78 -9.39 -21.71
N GLY A 99 -5.72 -9.88 -22.53
CA GLY A 99 -5.43 -10.17 -23.92
C GLY A 99 -4.99 -8.93 -24.69
N GLY A 100 -3.82 -9.01 -25.35
CA GLY A 100 -3.25 -7.89 -26.11
C GLY A 100 -2.48 -6.86 -25.29
N ALA A 101 -2.25 -7.10 -23.99
CA ALA A 101 -1.34 -6.28 -23.18
C ALA A 101 0.10 -6.41 -23.70
N GLU A 102 0.85 -5.32 -23.57
CA GLU A 102 2.25 -5.24 -23.99
C GLU A 102 3.18 -5.41 -22.78
N LEU A 103 2.84 -4.82 -21.66
CA LEU A 103 3.60 -4.88 -20.41
C LEU A 103 2.70 -5.39 -19.27
N GLY A 104 3.19 -6.35 -18.49
CA GLY A 104 2.62 -6.72 -17.22
C GLY A 104 3.10 -5.75 -16.14
N LEU A 105 2.19 -5.12 -15.41
CA LEU A 105 2.50 -4.38 -14.18
C LEU A 105 1.79 -5.07 -13.02
N LEU A 106 2.56 -5.86 -12.27
CA LEU A 106 2.01 -6.83 -11.34
C LEU A 106 2.33 -6.41 -9.89
N GLU A 107 1.30 -6.01 -9.14
CA GLU A 107 1.37 -5.91 -7.70
C GLU A 107 1.44 -7.32 -7.11
N VAL A 108 2.41 -7.57 -6.22
CA VAL A 108 2.65 -8.89 -5.65
C VAL A 108 2.82 -8.78 -4.14
N ASP A 109 2.16 -9.67 -3.43
CA ASP A 109 2.26 -9.84 -1.98
C ASP A 109 3.66 -10.31 -1.56
N GLU A 110 4.12 -9.91 -0.37
CA GLU A 110 5.47 -10.18 0.13
C GLU A 110 5.81 -11.67 0.14
N GLY A 111 4.87 -12.49 0.59
CA GLY A 111 5.04 -13.94 0.65
C GLY A 111 4.95 -14.63 -0.71
N ALA A 112 4.24 -14.04 -1.67
CA ALA A 112 4.09 -14.57 -3.02
C ALA A 112 5.23 -14.14 -3.97
N LEU A 113 6.00 -13.12 -3.58
CA LEU A 113 7.01 -12.50 -4.44
C LEU A 113 8.03 -13.50 -5.01
N PRO A 114 8.68 -14.39 -4.22
CA PRO A 114 9.67 -15.33 -4.76
C PRO A 114 9.08 -16.25 -5.84
N GLU A 115 7.87 -16.75 -5.62
CA GLU A 115 7.20 -17.63 -6.59
C GLU A 115 6.84 -16.88 -7.88
N VAL A 116 6.26 -15.67 -7.75
CA VAL A 116 5.88 -14.87 -8.91
C VAL A 116 7.10 -14.46 -9.72
N MET A 117 8.17 -13.98 -9.07
CA MET A 117 9.42 -13.61 -9.76
C MET A 117 10.00 -14.76 -10.56
N ARG A 118 10.07 -15.94 -9.96
CA ARG A 118 10.56 -17.15 -10.63
C ARG A 118 9.74 -17.53 -11.87
N ARG A 119 8.41 -17.38 -11.81
CA ARG A 119 7.50 -17.75 -12.93
C ARG A 119 7.42 -16.69 -14.01
N VAL A 120 7.37 -15.43 -13.61
CA VAL A 120 7.15 -14.29 -14.53
C VAL A 120 8.44 -13.86 -15.20
N GLN A 121 9.61 -14.09 -14.56
CA GLN A 121 10.94 -13.63 -14.99
C GLN A 121 10.87 -12.13 -15.35
N PRO A 122 10.63 -11.24 -14.35
CA PRO A 122 10.30 -9.85 -14.61
C PRO A 122 11.48 -9.10 -15.24
N ARG A 123 11.15 -8.16 -16.14
CA ARG A 123 12.10 -7.21 -16.72
C ARG A 123 12.54 -6.15 -15.68
N ALA A 124 11.64 -5.80 -14.76
CA ALA A 124 11.92 -4.86 -13.68
C ALA A 124 11.21 -5.29 -12.40
N VAL A 125 11.82 -5.00 -11.25
CA VAL A 125 11.24 -5.24 -9.92
C VAL A 125 11.40 -3.98 -9.10
N LEU A 126 10.32 -3.53 -8.43
CA LEU A 126 10.36 -2.52 -7.40
C LEU A 126 10.07 -3.15 -6.05
N LEU A 127 10.98 -2.94 -5.10
CA LEU A 127 10.84 -3.35 -3.71
C LEU A 127 10.80 -2.09 -2.83
N GLY A 128 9.65 -1.88 -2.16
CA GLY A 128 9.35 -0.63 -1.47
C GLY A 128 9.77 -0.59 -0.01
N ASN A 129 9.16 -1.39 0.81
CA ASN A 129 9.43 -1.42 2.25
C ASN A 129 9.04 -2.77 2.85
N LEU A 130 9.64 -3.09 3.99
CA LEU A 130 9.31 -4.24 4.82
C LEU A 130 8.99 -3.76 6.23
N PHE A 131 7.73 -3.88 6.62
CA PHE A 131 7.24 -3.64 7.97
C PHE A 131 6.63 -4.92 8.55
N ARG A 132 6.55 -5.03 9.87
CA ARG A 132 5.77 -6.09 10.51
C ARG A 132 4.31 -5.99 10.05
N ASP A 133 3.82 -7.07 9.46
CA ASP A 133 2.45 -7.20 8.99
C ASP A 133 2.07 -8.69 9.01
N GLN A 134 0.95 -9.04 9.66
CA GLN A 134 0.45 -10.40 9.73
C GLN A 134 1.55 -11.44 10.06
N LEU A 135 2.23 -11.27 11.21
CA LEU A 135 3.31 -12.17 11.64
C LEU A 135 2.85 -13.63 11.76
N ASP A 136 1.58 -13.84 12.09
CA ASP A 136 0.94 -15.16 12.11
C ASP A 136 0.92 -15.85 10.74
N ARG A 137 1.07 -15.10 9.65
CA ARG A 137 1.04 -15.60 8.27
C ARG A 137 2.41 -15.66 7.61
N TYR A 138 3.25 -14.67 7.81
CA TYR A 138 4.54 -14.54 7.08
C TYR A 138 5.75 -14.87 7.94
N GLY A 139 5.58 -14.91 9.27
CA GLY A 139 6.68 -15.03 10.22
C GLY A 139 7.42 -13.71 10.42
N GLU A 140 8.60 -13.80 11.00
CA GLU A 140 9.43 -12.64 11.31
C GLU A 140 9.89 -11.90 10.04
N LEU A 141 10.11 -10.60 10.18
CA LEU A 141 10.50 -9.69 9.11
C LEU A 141 11.79 -10.12 8.41
N GLU A 142 12.75 -10.59 9.18
CA GLU A 142 14.05 -11.07 8.71
C GLU A 142 13.89 -12.26 7.75
N LEU A 143 12.98 -13.17 8.02
CA LEU A 143 12.71 -14.31 7.15
C LEU A 143 12.13 -13.88 5.81
N VAL A 144 11.27 -12.86 5.80
CA VAL A 144 10.73 -12.28 4.55
C VAL A 144 11.88 -11.62 3.76
N ALA A 145 12.74 -10.86 4.44
CA ALA A 145 13.89 -10.20 3.82
C ALA A 145 14.88 -11.21 3.22
N GLU A 146 15.16 -12.32 3.92
CA GLU A 146 16.01 -13.42 3.41
C GLU A 146 15.43 -14.06 2.14
N ARG A 147 14.12 -14.33 2.13
CA ARG A 147 13.42 -14.87 0.95
C ARG A 147 13.46 -13.90 -0.23
N TRP A 148 13.32 -12.60 0.04
CA TRP A 148 13.44 -11.57 -0.98
C TRP A 148 14.86 -11.48 -1.53
N ARG A 149 15.87 -11.55 -0.67
CA ARG A 149 17.29 -11.58 -1.08
C ARG A 149 17.56 -12.73 -2.01
N ALA A 150 17.20 -13.95 -1.61
CA ALA A 150 17.36 -15.14 -2.45
C ALA A 150 16.64 -15.02 -3.80
N ALA A 151 15.46 -14.39 -3.81
CA ALA A 151 14.70 -14.18 -5.05
C ALA A 151 15.36 -13.12 -5.95
N VAL A 152 15.92 -12.04 -5.38
CA VAL A 152 16.66 -11.00 -6.13
C VAL A 152 17.98 -11.58 -6.69
N ASP A 153 18.71 -12.33 -5.88
CA ASP A 153 19.99 -12.96 -6.30
C ASP A 153 19.79 -13.97 -7.45
N ALA A 154 18.60 -14.56 -7.55
CA ALA A 154 18.24 -15.51 -8.63
C ALA A 154 17.78 -14.82 -9.93
N LEU A 155 17.62 -13.50 -9.95
CA LEU A 155 17.19 -12.76 -11.15
C LEU A 155 18.28 -12.73 -12.22
N PRO A 156 17.87 -12.73 -13.51
CA PRO A 156 18.80 -12.45 -14.60
C PRO A 156 19.47 -11.07 -14.39
N GLN A 157 20.74 -10.95 -14.77
CA GLN A 157 21.48 -9.67 -14.69
C GLN A 157 20.84 -8.53 -15.52
N SER A 158 20.02 -8.87 -16.49
CA SER A 158 19.27 -7.89 -17.30
C SER A 158 18.04 -7.34 -16.60
N THR A 159 17.65 -7.89 -15.46
CA THR A 159 16.50 -7.40 -14.69
C THR A 159 16.87 -6.10 -13.98
N LEU A 160 16.06 -5.07 -14.18
CA LEU A 160 16.22 -3.78 -13.49
C LEU A 160 15.63 -3.89 -12.09
N VAL A 161 16.47 -3.67 -11.08
CA VAL A 161 16.07 -3.71 -9.67
C VAL A 161 15.97 -2.28 -9.14
N VAL A 162 14.82 -1.93 -8.56
CA VAL A 162 14.51 -0.62 -7.97
C VAL A 162 14.25 -0.83 -6.48
N LEU A 163 15.05 -0.23 -5.63
CA LEU A 163 15.07 -0.47 -4.18
C LEU A 163 14.85 0.83 -3.40
N ASN A 164 13.98 0.76 -2.39
CA ASN A 164 13.91 1.83 -1.40
C ASN A 164 15.18 1.81 -0.52
N ALA A 165 16.02 2.82 -0.68
CA ALA A 165 17.28 2.92 0.07
C ALA A 165 17.04 3.24 1.55
N ASP A 166 15.93 3.88 1.89
CA ASP A 166 15.61 4.32 3.24
C ASP A 166 15.21 3.15 4.17
N ASP A 167 14.92 1.98 3.59
CA ASP A 167 14.66 0.75 4.35
C ASP A 167 15.96 -0.07 4.46
N PRO A 168 16.50 -0.32 5.67
CA PRO A 168 17.74 -1.08 5.85
C PRO A 168 17.70 -2.50 5.28
N GLN A 169 16.54 -3.16 5.33
CA GLN A 169 16.36 -4.50 4.76
C GLN A 169 16.34 -4.43 3.24
N VAL A 170 15.51 -3.54 2.67
CA VAL A 170 15.30 -3.44 1.23
C VAL A 170 16.49 -2.81 0.52
N GLY A 171 17.06 -1.73 1.05
CA GLY A 171 18.21 -1.04 0.45
C GLY A 171 19.46 -1.92 0.33
N SER A 172 19.53 -3.01 1.10
CA SER A 172 20.64 -3.96 1.10
C SER A 172 20.41 -5.22 0.25
N LEU A 173 19.26 -5.34 -0.46
CA LEU A 173 18.91 -6.57 -1.19
C LEU A 173 19.74 -6.81 -2.47
N GLY A 174 20.48 -5.83 -2.95
CA GLY A 174 21.31 -5.99 -4.14
C GLY A 174 21.77 -4.66 -4.72
N THR A 175 22.30 -4.73 -5.94
CA THR A 175 22.64 -3.53 -6.73
C THR A 175 21.46 -3.15 -7.62
N GLY A 176 21.17 -1.85 -7.69
CA GLY A 176 20.04 -1.36 -8.49
C GLY A 176 19.88 0.15 -8.42
N ILE A 177 18.73 0.62 -8.84
CA ILE A 177 18.32 2.02 -8.72
C ILE A 177 17.78 2.23 -7.31
N HIS A 178 18.48 3.02 -6.50
CA HIS A 178 18.06 3.36 -5.15
C HIS A 178 17.25 4.66 -5.15
N TYR A 179 16.08 4.61 -4.52
CA TYR A 179 15.23 5.78 -4.31
C TYR A 179 14.93 6.01 -2.84
N GLY A 180 14.54 7.22 -2.48
CA GLY A 180 14.18 7.58 -1.11
C GLY A 180 13.84 9.05 -0.95
N LEU A 181 13.75 9.52 0.29
CA LEU A 181 13.56 10.93 0.62
C LEU A 181 14.89 11.56 1.03
N ASP A 182 15.09 12.82 0.67
CA ASP A 182 16.29 13.58 0.99
C ASP A 182 15.91 15.01 1.43
N ASP A 183 15.04 15.07 2.45
CA ASP A 183 14.55 16.33 3.01
C ASP A 183 14.45 16.25 4.55
N PRO A 184 15.47 16.75 5.27
CA PRO A 184 15.44 16.77 6.72
C PRO A 184 14.30 17.58 7.34
N ALA A 185 13.69 18.52 6.60
CA ALA A 185 12.62 19.37 7.11
C ALA A 185 11.34 18.59 7.47
N VAL A 186 11.09 17.45 6.80
CA VAL A 186 9.95 16.58 7.08
C VAL A 186 10.29 15.36 7.94
N ALA A 187 11.57 15.27 8.39
CA ALA A 187 12.03 14.19 9.25
C ALA A 187 11.45 14.30 10.67
N ARG A 188 11.27 13.16 11.31
CA ARG A 188 10.98 13.08 12.75
C ARG A 188 12.26 13.25 13.56
N HIS A 189 12.13 13.78 14.77
CA HIS A 189 13.26 13.92 15.72
C HIS A 189 13.72 12.58 16.30
N SER A 190 12.88 11.53 16.23
CA SER A 190 13.18 10.20 16.75
C SER A 190 12.42 9.13 15.95
N LEU A 191 12.90 7.89 16.02
CA LEU A 191 12.15 6.75 15.53
C LEU A 191 10.83 6.58 16.28
N GLN A 192 9.82 6.06 15.60
CA GLN A 192 8.56 5.64 16.22
C GLN A 192 8.81 4.54 17.28
N HIS A 193 7.95 4.48 18.29
CA HIS A 193 8.09 3.51 19.40
C HIS A 193 8.27 2.08 18.88
N ALA A 194 7.45 1.67 17.94
CA ALA A 194 7.45 0.33 17.37
C ALA A 194 8.15 0.22 16.01
N ALA A 195 9.20 1.03 15.75
CA ALA A 195 9.98 0.93 14.52
C ALA A 195 10.66 -0.45 14.40
N ASP A 196 10.55 -1.08 13.24
CA ASP A 196 10.98 -2.47 13.02
C ASP A 196 12.50 -2.62 12.86
N SER A 197 13.17 -1.71 12.17
CA SER A 197 14.60 -1.78 11.90
C SER A 197 15.40 -0.77 12.76
N LYS A 198 15.40 -0.99 14.08
CA LYS A 198 16.22 -0.19 15.02
C LYS A 198 17.68 -0.61 15.07
N TYR A 199 17.93 -1.87 14.77
CA TYR A 199 19.25 -2.51 14.92
C TYR A 199 19.83 -2.87 13.55
N CYS A 200 21.15 -2.77 13.46
CA CYS A 200 21.88 -3.09 12.25
C CYS A 200 21.66 -4.55 11.84
N ILE A 201 21.18 -4.77 10.63
CA ILE A 201 20.95 -6.10 10.05
C ILE A 201 22.22 -6.93 9.88
N ARG A 202 23.43 -6.32 10.02
CA ARG A 202 24.73 -7.01 9.89
C ARG A 202 25.37 -7.36 11.22
N CYS A 203 25.24 -6.49 12.22
CA CYS A 203 25.98 -6.67 13.47
C CYS A 203 25.16 -6.45 14.75
N GLY A 204 23.86 -6.13 14.64
CA GLY A 204 22.96 -5.97 15.78
C GLY A 204 23.15 -4.68 16.59
N THR A 205 24.10 -3.81 16.24
CA THR A 205 24.28 -2.50 16.90
C THR A 205 23.12 -1.56 16.53
N PRO A 206 22.58 -0.73 17.43
CA PRO A 206 21.60 0.28 17.07
C PRO A 206 22.08 1.17 15.93
N TYR A 207 21.19 1.48 14.99
CA TYR A 207 21.46 2.47 13.95
C TYR A 207 21.36 3.89 14.50
N ASP A 208 22.25 4.76 14.02
CA ASP A 208 22.09 6.21 14.08
C ASP A 208 21.26 6.64 12.86
N TYR A 209 20.24 7.46 13.09
CA TYR A 209 19.40 8.03 12.03
C TYR A 209 19.66 9.54 11.94
N ALA A 210 20.21 9.99 10.82
CA ALA A 210 20.31 11.42 10.52
C ALA A 210 18.94 12.02 10.19
N ALA A 211 18.05 11.23 9.62
CA ALA A 211 16.65 11.59 9.36
C ALA A 211 15.78 10.32 9.39
N ALA A 212 14.68 10.35 10.15
CA ALA A 212 13.66 9.30 10.14
C ALA A 212 12.36 9.87 9.57
N TYR A 213 11.75 9.19 8.60
CA TYR A 213 10.59 9.71 7.87
C TYR A 213 9.29 8.97 8.22
N VAL A 214 9.24 7.68 7.92
CA VAL A 214 8.08 6.80 8.12
C VAL A 214 8.53 5.52 8.80
N GLY A 215 8.10 5.28 10.02
CA GLY A 215 8.56 4.13 10.80
C GLY A 215 10.07 4.14 10.98
N HIS A 216 10.73 3.15 10.39
CA HIS A 216 12.19 3.04 10.35
C HIS A 216 12.82 3.48 9.02
N LEU A 217 12.02 3.97 8.08
CA LEU A 217 12.54 4.47 6.81
C LEU A 217 13.29 5.79 7.03
N GLY A 218 14.53 5.88 6.53
CA GLY A 218 15.29 7.09 6.72
C GLY A 218 16.75 7.01 6.31
N ASP A 219 17.50 8.02 6.71
CA ASP A 219 18.95 8.09 6.52
C ASP A 219 19.65 7.46 7.72
N TYR A 220 19.92 6.18 7.63
CA TYR A 220 20.51 5.35 8.68
C TYR A 220 22.00 5.06 8.46
N ARG A 221 22.74 4.91 9.57
CA ARG A 221 24.12 4.45 9.59
C ARG A 221 24.40 3.64 10.85
N CYS A 222 25.08 2.51 10.69
CA CYS A 222 25.61 1.74 11.82
C CYS A 222 26.96 2.30 12.26
N PRO A 223 27.10 2.78 13.50
CA PRO A 223 28.38 3.31 13.99
C PRO A 223 29.46 2.24 14.16
N ALA A 224 29.08 0.96 14.32
CA ALA A 224 30.02 -0.12 14.56
C ALA A 224 30.59 -0.74 13.27
N CYS A 225 29.75 -1.09 12.29
CA CYS A 225 30.20 -1.79 11.09
C CYS A 225 30.15 -0.94 9.81
N GLY A 226 29.67 0.30 9.89
CA GLY A 226 29.59 1.23 8.77
C GLY A 226 28.47 0.91 7.77
N HIS A 227 27.59 -0.07 8.01
CA HIS A 227 26.42 -0.30 7.17
C HIS A 227 25.53 0.95 7.17
N ALA A 228 25.20 1.47 6.01
CA ALA A 228 24.48 2.73 5.87
C ALA A 228 23.54 2.71 4.68
N ARG A 229 22.65 3.69 4.63
CA ARG A 229 21.77 3.96 3.48
C ARG A 229 22.59 4.09 2.20
N PRO A 230 22.25 3.32 1.14
CA PRO A 230 22.86 3.50 -0.17
C PRO A 230 22.62 4.91 -0.72
N PRO A 231 23.53 5.44 -1.57
CA PRO A 231 23.30 6.71 -2.26
C PRO A 231 22.04 6.67 -3.13
N LEU A 232 21.24 7.74 -3.06
CA LEU A 232 20.01 7.86 -3.84
C LEU A 232 20.31 8.29 -5.28
N GLN A 233 19.76 7.57 -6.26
CA GLN A 233 19.72 8.00 -7.66
C GLN A 233 18.43 8.77 -7.97
N ILE A 234 17.34 8.47 -7.26
CA ILE A 234 16.06 9.16 -7.41
C ILE A 234 15.58 9.57 -6.02
N ALA A 235 15.30 10.85 -5.82
CA ALA A 235 14.96 11.38 -4.51
C ALA A 235 13.82 12.40 -4.57
N ALA A 236 13.07 12.52 -3.46
CA ALA A 236 12.23 13.70 -3.21
C ALA A 236 12.94 14.67 -2.28
N ARG A 237 12.92 15.95 -2.65
CA ARG A 237 13.41 17.10 -1.85
C ARG A 237 12.35 18.18 -1.78
N SER A 238 12.55 19.20 -0.94
CA SER A 238 11.64 20.34 -0.81
C SER A 238 10.19 19.89 -0.69
N ILE A 239 9.95 18.96 0.25
CA ILE A 239 8.64 18.31 0.42
C ILE A 239 7.72 19.24 1.20
N GLU A 240 6.57 19.52 0.62
CA GLU A 240 5.49 20.30 1.23
C GLU A 240 4.26 19.40 1.41
N LEU A 241 3.79 19.28 2.66
CA LEU A 241 2.59 18.53 3.01
C LEU A 241 1.46 19.54 3.30
N HIS A 242 0.38 19.48 2.53
CA HIS A 242 -0.76 20.39 2.65
C HIS A 242 -1.96 19.68 3.30
N GLY A 243 -1.80 19.34 4.57
CA GLY A 243 -2.84 18.70 5.39
C GLY A 243 -3.37 17.40 4.75
N LEU A 244 -4.69 17.30 4.63
CA LEU A 244 -5.40 16.15 4.05
C LEU A 244 -5.70 16.30 2.55
N GLU A 245 -5.09 17.26 1.87
CA GLU A 245 -5.43 17.56 0.48
C GLU A 245 -4.39 17.05 -0.53
N ARG A 246 -3.14 17.45 -0.36
CA ARG A 246 -2.10 17.23 -1.34
C ARG A 246 -0.69 17.23 -0.74
N ALA A 247 0.26 16.75 -1.50
CA ALA A 247 1.68 16.94 -1.25
C ALA A 247 2.35 17.51 -2.51
N ALA A 248 3.46 18.23 -2.34
CA ALA A 248 4.29 18.69 -3.44
C ALA A 248 5.76 18.45 -3.10
N PHE A 249 6.59 18.17 -4.09
CA PHE A 249 8.01 17.91 -3.87
C PHE A 249 8.83 18.07 -5.15
N ASP A 250 10.12 18.28 -5.00
CA ASP A 250 11.07 18.26 -6.10
C ASP A 250 11.55 16.83 -6.34
N LEU A 251 11.18 16.23 -7.47
CA LEU A 251 11.69 14.94 -7.92
C LEU A 251 13.07 15.15 -8.54
N VAL A 252 14.10 14.65 -7.87
CA VAL A 252 15.50 14.70 -8.30
C VAL A 252 15.89 13.39 -8.96
N THR A 253 16.43 13.46 -10.17
CA THR A 253 16.91 12.31 -10.94
C THR A 253 18.27 12.64 -11.57
N PRO A 254 19.01 11.68 -12.12
CA PRO A 254 20.26 11.95 -12.83
C PRO A 254 20.11 12.90 -14.03
N GLU A 255 18.90 12.96 -14.63
CA GLU A 255 18.64 13.83 -15.78
C GLU A 255 18.19 15.25 -15.40
N GLY A 256 17.91 15.50 -14.13
CA GLY A 256 17.51 16.80 -13.63
C GLY A 256 16.42 16.75 -12.56
N THR A 257 15.92 17.92 -12.21
CA THR A 257 14.90 18.09 -11.16
C THR A 257 13.61 18.63 -11.78
N ARG A 258 12.46 18.15 -11.29
CA ARG A 258 11.12 18.64 -11.65
C ARG A 258 10.24 18.73 -10.42
N ARG A 259 9.44 19.80 -10.32
CA ARG A 259 8.40 19.90 -9.32
C ARG A 259 7.25 18.95 -9.63
N VAL A 260 6.80 18.20 -8.63
CA VAL A 260 5.65 17.29 -8.70
C VAL A 260 4.58 17.80 -7.75
N GLU A 261 3.36 17.96 -8.25
CA GLU A 261 2.15 18.21 -7.47
C GLU A 261 1.36 16.89 -7.40
N LEU A 262 1.14 16.39 -6.20
CA LEU A 262 0.46 15.12 -5.95
C LEU A 262 -0.85 15.37 -5.24
N ALA A 263 -1.99 15.07 -5.87
CA ALA A 263 -3.33 15.21 -5.27
C ALA A 263 -3.62 14.12 -4.22
N LEU A 264 -2.62 13.80 -3.40
CA LEU A 264 -2.68 12.88 -2.27
C LEU A 264 -1.87 13.44 -1.10
N PRO A 265 -2.43 13.42 0.12
CA PRO A 265 -1.72 13.85 1.32
C PRO A 265 -0.81 12.77 1.89
N GLY A 266 0.06 13.21 2.79
CA GLY A 266 0.90 12.35 3.63
C GLY A 266 2.22 11.94 2.99
N LEU A 267 3.24 11.87 3.84
CA LEU A 267 4.62 11.59 3.44
C LEU A 267 4.80 10.21 2.79
N TYR A 268 4.02 9.22 3.23
CA TYR A 268 4.05 7.89 2.63
C TYR A 268 3.57 7.87 1.17
N ASN A 269 2.72 8.81 0.74
CA ASN A 269 2.35 8.94 -0.67
C ASN A 269 3.45 9.59 -1.49
N VAL A 270 4.30 10.42 -0.90
CA VAL A 270 5.55 10.89 -1.54
C VAL A 270 6.48 9.69 -1.80
N TYR A 271 6.66 8.78 -0.84
CA TYR A 271 7.40 7.52 -1.06
C TYR A 271 6.83 6.69 -2.21
N ASN A 272 5.50 6.53 -2.23
CA ASN A 272 4.82 5.79 -3.31
C ASN A 272 5.07 6.45 -4.68
N ALA A 273 5.03 7.78 -4.75
CA ALA A 273 5.26 8.53 -5.97
C ALA A 273 6.72 8.45 -6.45
N VAL A 274 7.70 8.57 -5.54
CA VAL A 274 9.13 8.44 -5.88
C VAL A 274 9.44 7.01 -6.34
N GLY A 275 8.89 5.99 -5.69
CA GLY A 275 9.01 4.60 -6.12
C GLY A 275 8.40 4.37 -7.50
N ALA A 276 7.19 4.90 -7.74
CA ALA A 276 6.54 4.82 -9.06
C ALA A 276 7.36 5.53 -10.15
N ALA A 277 7.90 6.71 -9.84
CA ALA A 277 8.80 7.45 -10.72
C ALA A 277 10.05 6.62 -11.06
N ALA A 278 10.68 6.02 -10.05
CA ALA A 278 11.89 5.21 -10.22
C ALA A 278 11.62 4.00 -11.12
N LEU A 279 10.52 3.27 -10.91
CA LEU A 279 10.15 2.13 -11.75
C LEU A 279 9.79 2.55 -13.17
N ALA A 280 9.01 3.62 -13.33
CA ALA A 280 8.63 4.13 -14.65
C ALA A 280 9.85 4.61 -15.45
N ARG A 281 10.81 5.29 -14.80
CA ARG A 281 12.10 5.69 -15.39
C ARG A 281 12.91 4.47 -15.82
N ALA A 282 13.02 3.46 -14.98
CA ALA A 282 13.69 2.20 -15.31
C ALA A 282 13.06 1.53 -16.56
N LEU A 283 11.75 1.69 -16.74
CA LEU A 283 11.00 1.18 -17.91
C LEU A 283 11.02 2.11 -19.11
N GLY A 284 11.76 3.23 -19.05
CA GLY A 284 12.03 4.14 -20.16
C GLY A 284 11.06 5.32 -20.30
N ALA A 285 10.22 5.60 -19.28
CA ALA A 285 9.42 6.82 -19.28
C ALA A 285 10.34 8.06 -19.14
N SER A 286 10.04 9.16 -19.81
CA SER A 286 10.76 10.43 -19.64
C SER A 286 10.40 11.08 -18.30
N LEU A 287 11.21 12.06 -17.87
CA LEU A 287 10.93 12.78 -16.61
C LEU A 287 9.62 13.58 -16.72
N ASP A 288 9.33 14.15 -17.88
CA ASP A 288 8.07 14.89 -18.11
C ASP A 288 6.85 13.94 -18.11
N GLU A 289 6.95 12.75 -18.72
CA GLU A 289 5.88 11.71 -18.61
C GLU A 289 5.62 11.27 -17.16
N VAL A 290 6.68 11.21 -16.35
CA VAL A 290 6.54 10.89 -14.90
C VAL A 290 5.77 11.99 -14.18
N VAL A 291 6.18 13.26 -14.36
CA VAL A 291 5.52 14.40 -13.72
C VAL A 291 4.06 14.51 -14.14
N ASP A 292 3.79 14.41 -15.45
CA ASP A 292 2.43 14.45 -15.98
C ASP A 292 1.57 13.30 -15.47
N GLY A 293 2.12 12.09 -15.37
CA GLY A 293 1.41 10.92 -14.87
C GLY A 293 1.08 11.03 -13.38
N LEU A 294 2.03 11.49 -12.56
CA LEU A 294 1.81 11.74 -11.13
C LEU A 294 0.81 12.88 -10.90
N GLY A 295 0.89 13.96 -11.68
CA GLY A 295 -0.05 15.08 -11.58
C GLY A 295 -1.49 14.73 -11.95
N ARG A 296 -1.70 13.76 -12.86
CA ARG A 296 -3.05 13.25 -13.20
C ARG A 296 -3.57 12.23 -12.22
N PHE A 297 -2.72 11.68 -11.36
CA PHE A 297 -3.13 10.62 -10.46
C PHE A 297 -4.08 11.13 -9.38
N SER A 298 -5.22 10.51 -9.24
CA SER A 298 -6.17 10.74 -8.15
C SER A 298 -6.29 9.50 -7.27
N ALA A 299 -6.78 9.69 -6.04
CA ALA A 299 -6.86 8.64 -5.03
C ALA A 299 -7.43 7.32 -5.58
N ALA A 300 -6.71 6.22 -5.37
CA ALA A 300 -7.15 4.89 -5.71
C ALA A 300 -7.88 4.27 -4.51
N PHE A 301 -8.94 3.55 -4.80
CA PHE A 301 -9.71 2.64 -3.97
C PHE A 301 -9.45 2.67 -2.44
N GLY A 302 -10.40 3.22 -1.66
CA GLY A 302 -10.44 3.14 -0.19
C GLY A 302 -9.31 3.85 0.56
N ARG A 303 -8.50 4.64 -0.14
CA ARG A 303 -7.38 5.39 0.45
C ARG A 303 -7.60 6.87 0.18
N PHE A 304 -7.89 7.65 1.24
CA PHE A 304 -8.31 9.06 1.13
C PHE A 304 -9.58 9.25 0.28
N GLU A 305 -10.50 8.31 0.37
CA GLU A 305 -11.76 8.41 -0.34
C GLU A 305 -12.73 9.30 0.46
N ARG A 306 -13.12 10.43 -0.12
CA ARG A 306 -14.16 11.31 0.42
C ARG A 306 -15.49 11.03 -0.23
N ILE A 307 -16.51 10.81 0.60
CA ILE A 307 -17.86 10.52 0.16
C ILE A 307 -18.80 11.54 0.82
N PRO A 308 -19.53 12.36 0.04
CA PRO A 308 -20.52 13.28 0.61
C PRO A 308 -21.71 12.50 1.16
N VAL A 309 -22.14 12.83 2.38
CA VAL A 309 -23.27 12.20 3.08
C VAL A 309 -24.04 13.28 3.85
N ASP A 310 -25.25 13.60 3.41
CA ASP A 310 -26.21 14.47 4.12
C ASP A 310 -25.59 15.78 4.68
N GLY A 311 -24.87 16.50 3.82
CA GLY A 311 -24.21 17.77 4.21
C GLY A 311 -22.86 17.61 4.95
N LYS A 312 -22.40 16.40 5.16
CA LYS A 312 -21.12 16.04 5.78
C LYS A 312 -20.20 15.36 4.77
N GLN A 313 -18.92 15.17 5.15
CA GLN A 313 -17.98 14.39 4.37
C GLN A 313 -17.58 13.14 5.17
N LEU A 314 -17.51 12.00 4.50
CA LEU A 314 -16.99 10.75 5.07
C LEU A 314 -15.62 10.47 4.47
N LEU A 315 -14.57 10.40 5.29
CA LEU A 315 -13.20 10.13 4.87
C LEU A 315 -12.76 8.74 5.34
N PHE A 316 -12.44 7.85 4.40
CA PHE A 316 -11.87 6.54 4.70
C PHE A 316 -10.36 6.54 4.62
N LEU A 317 -9.70 6.05 5.70
CA LEU A 317 -8.26 5.83 5.78
C LEU A 317 -7.99 4.41 6.27
N LEU A 318 -7.57 3.53 5.37
CA LEU A 318 -7.25 2.14 5.70
C LEU A 318 -6.06 2.06 6.67
N ILE A 319 -6.24 1.33 7.76
CA ILE A 319 -5.18 0.91 8.68
C ILE A 319 -5.06 -0.62 8.67
N LYS A 320 -3.84 -1.18 8.73
CA LYS A 320 -3.66 -2.63 8.72
C LYS A 320 -2.46 -3.13 9.52
N ASN A 321 -1.57 -2.24 9.90
CA ASN A 321 -0.37 -2.51 10.68
C ASN A 321 0.09 -1.22 11.39
N PRO A 322 1.03 -1.29 12.37
CA PRO A 322 1.46 -0.12 13.12
C PRO A 322 1.98 1.03 12.26
N ALA A 323 2.86 0.74 11.30
CA ALA A 323 3.46 1.78 10.46
C ALA A 323 2.41 2.54 9.63
N GLY A 324 1.46 1.81 9.03
CA GLY A 324 0.37 2.42 8.25
C GLY A 324 -0.60 3.22 9.12
N ALA A 325 -0.94 2.71 10.31
CA ALA A 325 -1.81 3.40 11.27
C ALA A 325 -1.14 4.68 11.82
N ASN A 326 0.14 4.62 12.16
CA ASN A 326 0.90 5.78 12.62
C ASN A 326 0.98 6.89 11.58
N GLU A 327 1.11 6.55 10.30
CA GLU A 327 1.11 7.56 9.24
C GLU A 327 -0.30 8.13 8.97
N ALA A 328 -1.36 7.33 9.13
CA ALA A 328 -2.73 7.85 9.10
C ALA A 328 -2.98 8.83 10.26
N VAL A 329 -2.60 8.47 11.47
CA VAL A 329 -2.66 9.36 12.65
C VAL A 329 -1.87 10.63 12.42
N ARG A 330 -0.60 10.52 11.97
CA ARG A 330 0.24 11.68 11.68
C ARG A 330 -0.43 12.63 10.68
N THR A 331 -0.91 12.09 9.57
CA THR A 331 -1.54 12.90 8.51
C THR A 331 -2.80 13.63 9.01
N LEU A 332 -3.58 13.00 9.88
CA LEU A 332 -4.75 13.60 10.51
C LEU A 332 -4.36 14.72 11.47
N VAL A 333 -3.38 14.47 12.33
CA VAL A 333 -2.95 15.43 13.38
C VAL A 333 -2.22 16.63 12.77
N GLU A 334 -1.33 16.42 11.79
CA GLU A 334 -0.61 17.49 11.08
C GLU A 334 -1.54 18.31 10.16
N GLY A 335 -2.68 17.74 9.75
CA GLY A 335 -3.69 18.37 8.94
C GLY A 335 -4.72 19.13 9.78
N ARG A 336 -5.97 18.72 9.69
CA ARG A 336 -7.08 19.17 10.56
C ARG A 336 -7.46 18.03 11.48
N PRO A 337 -7.06 18.04 12.76
CA PRO A 337 -7.40 16.97 13.70
C PRO A 337 -8.91 16.74 13.75
N PRO A 338 -9.41 15.51 13.56
CA PRO A 338 -10.84 15.23 13.67
C PRO A 338 -11.27 15.29 15.13
N ARG A 339 -12.51 15.70 15.38
CA ARG A 339 -13.12 15.66 16.72
C ARG A 339 -13.83 14.34 16.98
N ILE A 340 -14.27 13.67 15.92
CA ILE A 340 -15.01 12.41 15.96
C ILE A 340 -14.37 11.43 14.98
N VAL A 341 -14.09 10.21 15.45
CA VAL A 341 -13.48 9.17 14.64
C VAL A 341 -14.22 7.85 14.87
N VAL A 342 -14.47 7.12 13.80
CA VAL A 342 -14.85 5.70 13.85
C VAL A 342 -13.61 4.87 13.55
N VAL A 343 -13.23 3.96 14.46
CA VAL A 343 -12.13 3.01 14.21
C VAL A 343 -12.73 1.61 14.18
N ALA A 344 -12.52 0.89 13.07
CA ALA A 344 -13.14 -0.42 12.87
C ALA A 344 -12.07 -1.50 12.70
N LEU A 345 -12.00 -2.42 13.66
CA LEU A 345 -11.01 -3.50 13.72
C LEU A 345 -11.68 -4.86 13.56
N ASN A 346 -11.38 -5.54 12.47
CA ASN A 346 -11.73 -6.93 12.25
C ASN A 346 -10.48 -7.83 12.32
N ASP A 347 -10.69 -9.13 12.58
CA ASP A 347 -9.65 -10.16 12.68
C ASP A 347 -9.86 -11.31 11.67
N ALA A 348 -10.45 -11.02 10.52
CA ALA A 348 -10.59 -11.99 9.45
C ALA A 348 -9.21 -12.39 8.88
N ILE A 349 -9.12 -13.51 8.17
CA ILE A 349 -7.86 -14.02 7.59
C ILE A 349 -7.15 -12.96 6.76
N ALA A 350 -7.89 -12.07 6.08
CA ALA A 350 -7.32 -11.01 5.25
C ALA A 350 -6.81 -9.80 6.05
N ASP A 351 -7.23 -9.65 7.32
CA ASP A 351 -6.76 -8.59 8.23
C ASP A 351 -5.56 -9.05 9.09
N GLY A 352 -5.36 -10.37 9.23
CA GLY A 352 -4.54 -10.98 10.26
C GLY A 352 -5.35 -11.23 11.54
N ARG A 353 -5.12 -12.39 12.17
CA ARG A 353 -5.86 -12.75 13.39
C ARG A 353 -5.29 -12.13 14.66
N ASP A 354 -4.00 -11.84 14.63
CA ASP A 354 -3.33 -11.14 15.71
C ASP A 354 -3.60 -9.64 15.60
N VAL A 355 -4.41 -9.12 16.51
CA VAL A 355 -4.75 -7.69 16.59
C VAL A 355 -3.89 -6.94 17.62
N SER A 356 -2.90 -7.60 18.24
CA SER A 356 -2.03 -6.97 19.24
C SER A 356 -1.23 -5.78 18.69
N TRP A 357 -1.07 -5.70 17.38
CA TRP A 357 -0.40 -4.61 16.70
C TRP A 357 -1.01 -3.22 17.00
N ILE A 358 -2.28 -3.14 17.45
CA ILE A 358 -2.89 -1.87 17.84
C ILE A 358 -2.19 -1.21 19.04
N TRP A 359 -1.48 -2.01 19.87
CA TRP A 359 -0.70 -1.52 21.01
C TRP A 359 0.62 -0.88 20.59
N ASP A 360 1.08 -1.16 19.38
CA ASP A 360 2.27 -0.57 18.76
C ASP A 360 1.94 0.72 17.98
N VAL A 361 0.67 1.11 17.89
CA VAL A 361 0.24 2.35 17.24
C VAL A 361 0.28 3.51 18.23
N ASP A 362 0.90 4.60 17.85
CA ASP A 362 0.93 5.87 18.59
C ASP A 362 -0.40 6.63 18.37
N PHE A 363 -1.50 6.17 19.00
CA PHE A 363 -2.80 6.84 18.90
C PHE A 363 -2.89 8.10 19.75
N GLU A 364 -2.05 8.26 20.76
CA GLU A 364 -2.11 9.31 21.76
C GLU A 364 -2.24 10.73 21.14
N PRO A 365 -1.46 11.11 20.12
CA PRO A 365 -1.60 12.43 19.49
C PRO A 365 -2.97 12.67 18.85
N LEU A 366 -3.63 11.61 18.37
CA LEU A 366 -4.99 11.70 17.84
C LEU A 366 -6.01 11.83 18.96
N LEU A 367 -5.82 11.08 20.06
CA LEU A 367 -6.76 11.04 21.17
C LEU A 367 -6.85 12.39 21.93
N GLU A 368 -5.76 13.18 21.98
CA GLU A 368 -5.71 14.49 22.62
C GLU A 368 -6.72 15.49 22.03
N GLY A 369 -7.06 15.34 20.75
CA GLY A 369 -7.99 16.24 20.04
C GLY A 369 -9.41 15.71 19.90
N LEU A 370 -9.69 14.47 20.36
CA LEU A 370 -10.98 13.82 20.14
C LEU A 370 -12.02 14.18 21.22
N ASP A 371 -13.23 14.50 20.77
CA ASP A 371 -14.42 14.53 21.64
C ASP A 371 -15.01 13.12 21.80
N ARG A 372 -14.98 12.31 20.72
CA ARG A 372 -15.57 10.98 20.69
C ARG A 372 -14.82 10.05 19.76
N VAL A 373 -14.73 8.77 20.20
CA VAL A 373 -14.33 7.66 19.33
C VAL A 373 -15.41 6.58 19.35
N VAL A 374 -15.79 6.08 18.19
CA VAL A 374 -16.63 4.89 18.03
C VAL A 374 -15.73 3.71 17.69
N ALA A 375 -15.53 2.81 18.63
CA ALA A 375 -14.80 1.55 18.45
C ALA A 375 -15.75 0.50 17.83
N ALA A 376 -15.42 0.00 16.64
CA ALA A 376 -16.29 -0.83 15.83
C ALA A 376 -15.59 -2.10 15.31
N GLY A 377 -16.38 -3.02 14.73
CA GLY A 377 -15.89 -4.27 14.16
C GLY A 377 -15.84 -5.41 15.17
N ASP A 378 -15.30 -6.56 14.73
CA ASP A 378 -15.25 -7.79 15.50
C ASP A 378 -14.46 -7.63 16.82
N ARG A 379 -13.48 -6.71 16.82
CA ARG A 379 -12.57 -6.45 17.94
C ARG A 379 -12.76 -5.04 18.54
N ALA A 380 -14.00 -4.55 18.54
CA ALA A 380 -14.35 -3.23 19.08
C ALA A 380 -13.96 -3.06 20.57
N ALA A 381 -14.08 -4.13 21.36
CA ALA A 381 -13.74 -4.08 22.78
C ALA A 381 -12.23 -3.88 23.03
N GLU A 382 -11.38 -4.51 22.23
CA GLU A 382 -9.92 -4.35 22.30
C GLU A 382 -9.50 -2.94 21.88
N LEU A 383 -10.14 -2.36 20.89
CA LEU A 383 -9.93 -0.96 20.51
C LEU A 383 -10.32 -0.01 21.64
N ALA A 384 -11.50 -0.21 22.24
CA ALA A 384 -11.95 0.60 23.36
C ALA A 384 -10.95 0.55 24.51
N LEU A 385 -10.42 -0.63 24.82
CA LEU A 385 -9.39 -0.83 25.83
C LEU A 385 -8.11 -0.07 25.47
N ARG A 386 -7.66 -0.16 24.20
CA ARG A 386 -6.48 0.58 23.71
C ARG A 386 -6.64 2.11 23.87
N PHE A 387 -7.81 2.64 23.53
CA PHE A 387 -8.08 4.09 23.65
C PHE A 387 -8.17 4.54 25.10
N LYS A 388 -8.80 3.73 25.97
CA LYS A 388 -8.82 3.99 27.41
C LYS A 388 -7.41 4.08 28.00
N TYR A 389 -6.55 3.12 27.68
CA TYR A 389 -5.14 3.14 28.13
C TYR A 389 -4.30 4.22 27.42
N GLY A 390 -4.71 4.71 26.24
CA GLY A 390 -4.15 5.85 25.56
C GLY A 390 -4.56 7.22 26.16
N GLY A 391 -5.38 7.21 27.21
CA GLY A 391 -5.74 8.41 27.98
C GLY A 391 -7.11 8.98 27.66
N LEU A 392 -7.91 8.36 26.78
CA LEU A 392 -9.28 8.82 26.53
C LEU A 392 -10.22 8.36 27.67
N TYR A 393 -11.04 9.27 28.17
CA TYR A 393 -11.98 8.96 29.27
C TYR A 393 -13.17 8.12 28.77
N ASP A 394 -13.69 7.24 29.64
CA ASP A 394 -14.70 6.21 29.28
C ASP A 394 -15.94 6.81 28.58
N ALA A 395 -16.41 7.98 28.99
CA ALA A 395 -17.59 8.63 28.37
C ALA A 395 -17.36 9.11 26.93
N ALA A 396 -16.11 9.21 26.48
CA ALA A 396 -15.77 9.57 25.10
C ALA A 396 -15.63 8.34 24.20
N ILE A 397 -15.67 7.12 24.76
CA ILE A 397 -15.52 5.87 24.02
C ILE A 397 -16.88 5.20 23.88
N GLU A 398 -17.35 5.07 22.66
CA GLU A 398 -18.51 4.26 22.31
C GLU A 398 -18.05 2.91 21.75
N VAL A 399 -18.61 1.82 22.25
CA VAL A 399 -18.34 0.47 21.72
C VAL A 399 -19.54 0.01 20.91
N GLN A 400 -19.40 -0.02 19.58
CA GLN A 400 -20.44 -0.41 18.63
C GLN A 400 -19.89 -1.43 17.63
N PRO A 401 -19.99 -2.75 17.88
CA PRO A 401 -19.44 -3.77 16.98
C PRO A 401 -20.07 -3.79 15.60
N ASP A 402 -21.35 -3.45 15.48
CA ASP A 402 -22.04 -3.40 14.18
C ASP A 402 -21.56 -2.20 13.36
N LEU A 403 -20.98 -2.47 12.20
CA LEU A 403 -20.36 -1.44 11.35
C LEU A 403 -21.38 -0.43 10.80
N ALA A 404 -22.63 -0.85 10.52
CA ALA A 404 -23.64 0.05 10.01
C ALA A 404 -24.10 1.04 11.07
N ARG A 405 -24.32 0.54 12.30
CA ARG A 405 -24.69 1.36 13.47
C ARG A 405 -23.52 2.27 13.90
N ALA A 406 -22.30 1.76 13.84
CA ALA A 406 -21.11 2.57 14.17
C ALA A 406 -20.95 3.75 13.19
N LEU A 407 -21.21 3.50 11.89
CA LEU A 407 -21.22 4.56 10.89
C LEU A 407 -22.34 5.58 11.15
N ASP A 408 -23.56 5.11 11.52
CA ASP A 408 -24.68 5.99 11.84
C ASP A 408 -24.38 6.84 13.07
N SER A 409 -23.89 6.23 14.16
CA SER A 409 -23.46 6.95 15.37
C SER A 409 -22.38 8.01 15.04
N GLY A 410 -21.35 7.64 14.29
CA GLY A 410 -20.33 8.60 13.87
C GLY A 410 -20.90 9.77 13.05
N LEU A 411 -21.80 9.51 12.12
CA LEU A 411 -22.46 10.53 11.32
C LEU A 411 -23.38 11.43 12.17
N GLU A 412 -24.12 10.87 13.12
CA GLU A 412 -24.98 11.64 14.02
C GLU A 412 -24.17 12.59 14.91
N LEU A 413 -23.02 12.14 15.39
CA LEU A 413 -22.13 12.92 16.24
C LEU A 413 -21.37 14.01 15.46
N THR A 414 -21.17 13.84 14.15
CA THR A 414 -20.41 14.79 13.30
C THR A 414 -21.31 15.97 12.93
N PRO A 415 -20.89 17.24 13.18
CA PRO A 415 -21.63 18.43 12.76
C PRO A 415 -21.75 18.56 11.25
N ASP A 416 -22.79 19.26 10.78
CA ASP A 416 -22.94 19.56 9.36
C ASP A 416 -21.79 20.42 8.85
N GLY A 417 -21.33 20.12 7.64
CA GLY A 417 -20.16 20.76 7.02
C GLY A 417 -18.81 20.22 7.51
N GLU A 418 -18.80 19.29 8.47
CA GLU A 418 -17.57 18.66 8.96
C GLU A 418 -17.31 17.28 8.32
N GLU A 419 -16.11 16.73 8.59
CA GLU A 419 -15.65 15.45 8.05
C GLU A 419 -15.63 14.38 9.15
N LEU A 420 -16.36 13.26 8.95
CA LEU A 420 -16.22 12.05 9.75
C LEU A 420 -15.05 11.23 9.20
N VAL A 421 -14.05 11.03 10.03
CA VAL A 421 -12.92 10.14 9.71
C VAL A 421 -13.24 8.72 10.13
N VAL A 422 -13.03 7.77 9.24
CA VAL A 422 -13.19 6.34 9.50
C VAL A 422 -11.86 5.62 9.23
N LEU A 423 -11.33 4.94 10.26
CA LEU A 423 -10.09 4.18 10.22
C LEU A 423 -10.40 2.67 10.27
N PRO A 424 -10.73 2.02 9.15
CA PRO A 424 -11.05 0.60 9.13
C PRO A 424 -9.83 -0.27 8.81
N THR A 425 -9.83 -1.52 9.30
CA THR A 425 -9.03 -2.60 8.72
C THR A 425 -9.61 -3.04 7.37
N TYR A 426 -8.91 -3.90 6.65
CA TYR A 426 -9.25 -4.22 5.26
C TYR A 426 -10.66 -4.80 5.07
N THR A 427 -11.05 -5.81 5.86
CA THR A 427 -12.40 -6.40 5.71
C THR A 427 -13.49 -5.50 6.25
N ALA A 428 -13.21 -4.72 7.31
CA ALA A 428 -14.10 -3.69 7.80
C ALA A 428 -14.32 -2.60 6.73
N MET A 429 -13.28 -2.16 6.03
CA MET A 429 -13.39 -1.22 4.92
C MET A 429 -14.28 -1.76 3.80
N LEU A 430 -14.08 -3.03 3.38
CA LEU A 430 -14.93 -3.63 2.35
C LEU A 430 -16.40 -3.72 2.77
N ALA A 431 -16.68 -4.00 4.04
CA ALA A 431 -18.02 -4.04 4.58
C ALA A 431 -18.65 -2.63 4.62
N LEU A 432 -17.92 -1.64 5.12
CA LEU A 432 -18.37 -0.24 5.17
C LEU A 432 -18.63 0.34 3.77
N GLN A 433 -17.77 0.04 2.80
CA GLN A 433 -18.01 0.46 1.41
C GLN A 433 -19.27 -0.18 0.79
N ARG A 434 -19.60 -1.43 1.15
CA ARG A 434 -20.89 -2.05 0.76
C ARG A 434 -22.06 -1.30 1.38
N ILE A 435 -22.00 -1.03 2.70
CA ILE A 435 -23.03 -0.29 3.42
C ILE A 435 -23.28 1.07 2.76
N VAL A 436 -22.22 1.81 2.47
CA VAL A 436 -22.30 3.12 1.80
C VAL A 436 -22.90 3.01 0.39
N ALA A 437 -22.49 1.99 -0.37
CA ALA A 437 -23.01 1.75 -1.72
C ALA A 437 -24.49 1.28 -1.72
N ASP A 438 -24.88 0.42 -0.77
CA ASP A 438 -26.24 -0.08 -0.64
C ASP A 438 -27.20 1.03 -0.18
N ARG A 439 -26.68 2.06 0.51
CA ARG A 439 -27.40 3.32 0.82
C ARG A 439 -27.47 4.31 -0.36
N GLY A 440 -26.86 3.97 -1.50
CA GLY A 440 -26.83 4.84 -2.68
C GLY A 440 -25.88 6.05 -2.59
N LEU A 441 -25.07 6.13 -1.55
CA LEU A 441 -24.16 7.25 -1.31
C LEU A 441 -22.90 7.20 -2.18
N ALA A 442 -22.52 6.02 -2.67
CA ALA A 442 -21.39 5.84 -3.57
C ALA A 442 -21.61 4.67 -4.54
N LYS A 443 -20.88 4.66 -5.67
CA LYS A 443 -20.85 3.50 -6.56
C LYS A 443 -20.11 2.35 -5.89
N ARG A 444 -20.48 1.10 -6.19
CA ARG A 444 -19.74 -0.08 -5.71
C ARG A 444 -18.29 -0.03 -6.20
N TYR A 445 -17.34 -0.41 -5.35
CA TYR A 445 -15.91 -0.23 -5.59
C TYR A 445 -15.41 -0.88 -6.91
N TRP A 446 -15.95 -2.03 -7.30
CA TRP A 446 -15.58 -2.70 -8.56
C TRP A 446 -16.13 -2.00 -9.82
N GLN A 447 -17.11 -1.09 -9.68
CA GLN A 447 -17.63 -0.28 -10.76
C GLN A 447 -16.84 1.02 -10.99
N ARG A 448 -15.98 1.39 -10.01
CA ARG A 448 -15.12 2.57 -10.10
C ARG A 448 -13.73 2.23 -10.67
N ALA A 449 -13.36 0.95 -10.64
CA ALA A 449 -12.07 0.44 -11.16
C ALA A 449 -12.13 0.06 -12.65
N ALA A 450 -13.29 0.24 -13.31
CA ALA A 450 -13.52 -0.09 -14.71
C ALA A 450 -13.15 1.06 -15.67
#